data_df796f097dd01d2701e967e27be1fbe2
#
_entry.id   df796f097dd01d2701e967e27be1fbe2
#
_cell.length_a   1.000
_cell.length_b   1.000
_cell.length_c   1.000
_cell.angle_alpha   90.00
_cell.angle_beta   90.00
_cell.angle_gamma   90.00
#
_symmetry.space_group_name_H-M   'P 1'
#
loop_
_entity.id
_entity.type
_entity.pdbx_description
1 polymer ?
#
loop_
_entity_poly.entity_id
_entity_poly.type
_entity_poly.pdbx_seq_one_letter_code
_entity_poly.pdbx_strand_id
1 'polypeptide(L)'
;VGLMGGGDAPRRREGARFVRISRLTRQPTRGLFAFQEVGVDTQVVDFNDVREQFPFERLFSVITDDFPVERKGQDRVTISFEDSPKFLLSTNYVIEGKDASFEDRTHQIEFSDYYGPDHTPKDEFGRRLFDDWDEEEWARFDNVISTT
;
A
#
# COMPACT_ATOMS: atom_id res chain seq x y z
N VAL A 1 -32.88 32.14 14.08
CA VAL A 1 -33.00 30.76 13.61
C VAL A 1 -31.71 30.46 12.90
N GLY A 2 -30.73 29.85 13.60
CA GLY A 2 -29.43 29.54 13.09
C GLY A 2 -29.43 28.12 12.48
N LEU A 3 -29.05 27.98 11.24
CA LEU A 3 -28.72 26.71 10.64
C LEU A 3 -27.21 26.48 10.86
N MET A 4 -26.89 25.54 11.73
CA MET A 4 -25.55 25.00 11.86
C MET A 4 -25.27 24.12 10.64
N GLY A 5 -24.39 24.60 9.76
CA GLY A 5 -23.81 23.79 8.69
C GLY A 5 -22.83 22.79 9.32
N GLY A 6 -23.18 21.51 9.32
CA GLY A 6 -22.25 20.44 9.61
C GLY A 6 -21.20 20.40 8.53
N GLY A 7 -19.93 20.58 8.88
CA GLY A 7 -18.80 20.35 7.99
C GLY A 7 -18.77 18.89 7.58
N ASP A 8 -19.06 18.61 6.32
CA ASP A 8 -18.80 17.31 5.71
C ASP A 8 -17.27 17.08 5.74
N ALA A 9 -16.89 16.04 6.44
CA ALA A 9 -15.54 15.52 6.33
C ALA A 9 -15.24 15.23 4.85
N PRO A 10 -13.98 15.43 4.37
CA PRO A 10 -13.64 15.23 2.98
C PRO A 10 -14.08 13.85 2.56
N ARG A 11 -14.94 13.79 1.53
CA ARG A 11 -15.46 12.56 0.96
C ARG A 11 -14.27 11.72 0.51
N ARG A 12 -13.93 10.68 1.27
CA ARG A 12 -13.10 9.60 0.76
C ARG A 12 -13.77 9.16 -0.54
N ARG A 13 -13.04 9.18 -1.65
CA ARG A 13 -13.52 8.60 -2.91
C ARG A 13 -13.98 7.18 -2.58
N GLU A 14 -15.28 6.95 -2.65
CA GLU A 14 -15.83 5.60 -2.55
C GLU A 14 -15.18 4.76 -3.62
N GLY A 15 -14.45 3.73 -3.25
CA GLY A 15 -14.06 2.72 -4.18
C GLY A 15 -12.75 1.98 -3.93
N ALA A 16 -11.72 2.61 -3.39
CA ALA A 16 -10.46 1.91 -3.22
C ALA A 16 -10.38 1.23 -1.84
N ARG A 17 -10.45 -0.10 -1.80
CA ARG A 17 -10.21 -0.85 -0.58
C ARG A 17 -8.72 -1.18 -0.46
N PHE A 18 -8.12 -0.62 0.59
CA PHE A 18 -6.77 -0.94 1.01
C PHE A 18 -6.79 -2.00 2.09
N VAL A 19 -5.97 -3.04 1.93
CA VAL A 19 -5.68 -4.02 2.98
C VAL A 19 -4.23 -3.84 3.38
N ARG A 20 -3.99 -3.40 4.62
CA ARG A 20 -2.64 -3.28 5.16
C ARG A 20 -2.28 -4.52 5.97
N ILE A 21 -1.23 -5.20 5.57
CA ILE A 21 -0.64 -6.31 6.30
C ILE A 21 0.54 -5.77 7.12
N SER A 22 0.23 -5.32 8.33
CA SER A 22 1.25 -4.86 9.28
C SER A 22 1.80 -6.04 10.06
N ARG A 23 3.11 -6.10 10.22
CA ARG A 23 3.84 -7.14 10.94
C ARG A 23 3.71 -8.52 10.31
N LEU A 24 4.36 -8.72 9.21
CA LEU A 24 4.74 -10.05 8.78
C LEU A 24 5.72 -10.60 9.82
N THR A 25 5.15 -11.25 10.86
CA THR A 25 5.88 -12.06 11.81
C THR A 25 6.78 -13.04 11.04
N ARG A 26 7.83 -13.54 11.68
CA ARG A 26 8.95 -14.36 11.15
C ARG A 26 8.65 -15.41 10.08
N GLN A 27 7.39 -15.61 9.69
CA GLN A 27 6.96 -16.52 8.63
C GLN A 27 5.75 -15.94 7.88
N PRO A 28 5.97 -15.01 6.92
CA PRO A 28 4.88 -14.34 6.20
C PRO A 28 4.06 -15.24 5.29
N THR A 29 4.40 -16.51 5.17
CA THR A 29 3.89 -17.38 4.12
C THR A 29 3.62 -18.80 4.54
N ARG A 30 3.28 -19.05 5.79
CA ARG A 30 2.63 -20.31 6.11
C ARG A 30 1.19 -20.26 5.63
N GLY A 31 1.03 -20.53 4.33
CA GLY A 31 -0.25 -20.73 3.68
C GLY A 31 -0.92 -19.42 3.22
N LEU A 32 -1.88 -19.58 2.36
CA LEU A 32 -2.78 -18.58 1.78
C LEU A 32 -3.58 -17.78 2.83
N PHE A 33 -3.48 -18.13 4.10
CA PHE A 33 -4.10 -17.42 5.24
C PHE A 33 -3.54 -16.00 5.49
N ALA A 34 -2.38 -15.67 4.92
CA ALA A 34 -1.85 -14.30 5.00
C ALA A 34 -2.78 -13.27 4.34
N PHE A 35 -3.64 -13.71 3.43
CA PHE A 35 -4.52 -12.86 2.62
C PHE A 35 -6.00 -12.99 2.96
N GLN A 36 -6.35 -13.45 4.16
CA GLN A 36 -7.75 -13.66 4.57
C GLN A 36 -8.63 -12.41 4.49
N GLU A 37 -8.02 -11.23 4.61
CA GLU A 37 -8.71 -9.94 4.54
C GLU A 37 -8.88 -9.42 3.11
N VAL A 38 -8.20 -10.05 2.14
CA VAL A 38 -8.30 -9.66 0.73
C VAL A 38 -9.64 -10.15 0.17
N GLY A 39 -10.33 -9.29 -0.54
CA GLY A 39 -11.60 -9.58 -1.22
C GLY A 39 -11.54 -9.11 -2.67
N VAL A 40 -12.58 -9.41 -3.41
CA VAL A 40 -12.74 -9.00 -4.82
C VAL A 40 -12.79 -7.47 -4.99
N ASP A 41 -13.06 -6.74 -3.92
CA ASP A 41 -13.08 -5.30 -3.84
C ASP A 41 -11.74 -4.67 -3.40
N THR A 42 -10.74 -5.51 -3.11
CA THR A 42 -9.41 -5.04 -2.68
C THR A 42 -8.60 -4.60 -3.88
N GLN A 43 -8.16 -3.37 -3.91
CA GLN A 43 -7.36 -2.81 -4.99
C GLN A 43 -5.85 -2.83 -4.69
N VAL A 44 -5.49 -2.65 -3.43
CA VAL A 44 -4.08 -2.63 -3.01
C VAL A 44 -3.88 -3.44 -1.73
N VAL A 45 -2.85 -4.26 -1.73
CA VAL A 45 -2.32 -4.94 -0.55
C VAL A 45 -0.98 -4.30 -0.19
N ASP A 46 -0.93 -3.64 0.97
CA ASP A 46 0.24 -2.94 1.48
C ASP A 46 0.99 -3.80 2.51
N PHE A 47 2.20 -4.23 2.18
CA PHE A 47 3.12 -4.88 3.11
C PHE A 47 4.02 -3.81 3.74
N ASN A 48 3.64 -3.37 4.92
CA ASN A 48 4.33 -2.29 5.60
C ASN A 48 5.52 -2.77 6.42
N ASP A 49 6.68 -2.15 6.22
CA ASP A 49 7.92 -2.39 6.97
C ASP A 49 8.39 -3.86 6.92
N VAL A 50 8.52 -4.38 5.70
CA VAL A 50 9.03 -5.75 5.51
C VAL A 50 10.51 -5.85 5.86
N ARG A 51 10.90 -7.02 6.35
CA ARG A 51 12.28 -7.30 6.77
C ARG A 51 13.14 -7.67 5.59
N GLU A 52 14.47 -7.56 5.78
CA GLU A 52 15.50 -7.92 4.81
C GLU A 52 15.31 -9.31 4.17
N GLN A 53 14.90 -10.31 4.97
CA GLN A 53 14.69 -11.68 4.48
C GLN A 53 13.26 -11.92 3.99
N PHE A 54 12.55 -10.91 3.52
CA PHE A 54 11.21 -11.09 2.98
C PHE A 54 11.27 -11.92 1.69
N PRO A 55 10.52 -13.02 1.59
CA PRO A 55 10.59 -13.93 0.44
C PRO A 55 9.75 -13.42 -0.73
N PHE A 56 10.27 -12.46 -1.49
CA PHE A 56 9.57 -11.83 -2.62
C PHE A 56 9.09 -12.81 -3.67
N GLU A 57 9.89 -13.86 -3.95
CA GLU A 57 9.57 -14.86 -4.97
C GLU A 57 8.23 -15.56 -4.70
N ARG A 58 7.80 -15.59 -3.44
CA ARG A 58 6.49 -16.18 -3.07
C ARG A 58 5.30 -15.32 -3.46
N LEU A 59 5.54 -14.05 -3.76
CA LEU A 59 4.51 -13.17 -4.32
C LEU A 59 4.37 -13.33 -5.83
N PHE A 60 5.36 -13.89 -6.52
CA PHE A 60 5.36 -13.93 -7.97
C PHE A 60 4.15 -14.66 -8.53
N SER A 61 3.78 -15.80 -7.97
CA SER A 61 2.59 -16.54 -8.42
C SER A 61 1.28 -15.78 -8.18
N VAL A 62 1.18 -15.02 -7.10
CA VAL A 62 -0.03 -14.22 -6.81
C VAL A 62 -0.07 -12.90 -7.57
N ILE A 63 1.06 -12.48 -8.17
CA ILE A 63 1.14 -11.28 -9.01
C ILE A 63 0.84 -11.60 -10.47
N THR A 64 1.09 -12.84 -10.92
CA THR A 64 1.02 -13.23 -12.33
C THR A 64 -0.14 -14.16 -12.68
N ASP A 65 -0.78 -14.75 -11.68
CA ASP A 65 -1.84 -15.73 -11.85
C ASP A 65 -3.11 -15.27 -11.11
N ASP A 66 -4.17 -16.04 -11.26
CA ASP A 66 -5.39 -15.89 -10.46
C ASP A 66 -5.05 -15.99 -8.97
N PHE A 67 -5.65 -15.12 -8.18
CA PHE A 67 -5.32 -14.96 -6.77
C PHE A 67 -6.27 -15.79 -5.87
N PRO A 68 -5.80 -16.91 -5.32
CA PRO A 68 -6.60 -17.71 -4.41
C PRO A 68 -6.61 -17.13 -2.99
N VAL A 69 -7.80 -16.89 -2.46
CA VAL A 69 -8.01 -16.48 -1.07
C VAL A 69 -8.65 -17.61 -0.27
N GLU A 70 -7.96 -18.03 0.77
CA GLU A 70 -8.49 -19.01 1.71
C GLU A 70 -8.87 -18.33 3.02
N ARG A 71 -10.11 -18.50 3.44
CA ARG A 71 -10.62 -18.02 4.73
C ARG A 71 -10.94 -19.20 5.63
N LYS A 72 -10.62 -19.07 6.91
CA LYS A 72 -10.90 -20.12 7.87
C LYS A 72 -12.41 -20.41 7.95
N GLY A 73 -12.80 -21.64 7.64
CA GLY A 73 -14.20 -22.08 7.71
C GLY A 73 -15.10 -21.57 6.59
N GLN A 74 -14.53 -21.08 5.50
CA GLN A 74 -15.25 -20.68 4.28
C GLN A 74 -14.68 -21.38 3.06
N ASP A 75 -15.46 -21.42 1.98
CA ASP A 75 -14.99 -21.92 0.71
C ASP A 75 -13.89 -21.00 0.14
N ARG A 76 -12.95 -21.63 -0.56
CA ARG A 76 -11.89 -20.92 -1.27
C ARG A 76 -12.50 -20.03 -2.35
N VAL A 77 -12.13 -18.75 -2.35
CA VAL A 77 -12.47 -17.79 -3.41
C VAL A 77 -11.25 -17.57 -4.28
N THR A 78 -11.43 -17.60 -5.60
CA THR A 78 -10.38 -17.24 -6.55
C THR A 78 -10.75 -15.91 -7.21
N ILE A 79 -9.85 -14.94 -7.09
CA ILE A 79 -9.97 -13.63 -7.75
C ILE A 79 -9.22 -13.75 -9.06
N SER A 80 -9.83 -13.35 -10.18
CA SER A 80 -9.17 -13.38 -11.48
C SER A 80 -7.94 -12.48 -11.49
N PHE A 81 -6.97 -12.78 -12.33
CA PHE A 81 -5.76 -11.96 -12.46
C PHE A 81 -6.09 -10.48 -12.75
N GLU A 82 -7.10 -10.22 -13.57
CA GLU A 82 -7.52 -8.86 -13.96
C GLU A 82 -8.07 -8.06 -12.77
N ASP A 83 -8.72 -8.74 -11.83
CA ASP A 83 -9.30 -8.16 -10.61
C ASP A 83 -8.35 -8.26 -9.41
N SER A 84 -7.19 -8.88 -9.58
CA SER A 84 -6.24 -9.08 -8.49
C SER A 84 -5.65 -7.76 -7.98
N PRO A 85 -5.48 -7.62 -6.67
CA PRO A 85 -4.95 -6.40 -6.07
C PRO A 85 -3.51 -6.14 -6.50
N LYS A 86 -3.12 -4.89 -6.56
CA LYS A 86 -1.70 -4.49 -6.68
C LYS A 86 -1.01 -4.61 -5.33
N PHE A 87 0.28 -4.94 -5.37
CA PHE A 87 1.08 -5.11 -4.17
C PHE A 87 2.01 -3.92 -3.98
N LEU A 88 1.96 -3.32 -2.81
CA LEU A 88 2.89 -2.28 -2.36
C LEU A 88 3.71 -2.84 -1.20
N LEU A 89 5.01 -2.59 -1.22
CA LEU A 89 5.89 -2.97 -0.13
C LEU A 89 6.72 -1.77 0.29
N SER A 90 6.84 -1.56 1.60
CA SER A 90 7.80 -0.63 2.16
C SER A 90 8.84 -1.38 2.99
N THR A 91 10.09 -0.96 2.92
CA THR A 91 11.20 -1.55 3.66
C THR A 91 12.32 -0.53 3.85
N ASN A 92 13.10 -0.71 4.92
CA ASN A 92 14.32 0.04 5.18
C ASN A 92 15.58 -0.70 4.67
N TYR A 93 15.39 -1.80 3.92
CA TYR A 93 16.48 -2.63 3.42
C TYR A 93 16.54 -2.58 1.91
N VAL A 94 17.73 -2.74 1.36
CA VAL A 94 17.90 -2.93 -0.09
C VAL A 94 17.29 -4.26 -0.50
N ILE A 95 16.43 -4.23 -1.50
CA ILE A 95 15.84 -5.41 -2.08
C ILE A 95 16.68 -5.82 -3.28
N GLU A 96 17.42 -6.92 -3.13
CA GLU A 96 18.20 -7.48 -4.21
C GLU A 96 17.42 -8.59 -4.92
N GLY A 97 17.10 -8.37 -6.17
CA GLY A 97 16.62 -9.40 -7.09
C GLY A 97 17.77 -9.97 -7.89
N LYS A 98 17.72 -11.26 -8.20
CA LYS A 98 18.83 -11.96 -8.85
C LYS A 98 18.56 -12.36 -10.30
N ASP A 99 17.38 -12.12 -10.80
CA ASP A 99 17.00 -12.56 -12.15
C ASP A 99 16.04 -11.60 -12.86
N ALA A 100 15.92 -11.76 -14.17
CA ALA A 100 15.00 -10.99 -15.01
C ALA A 100 13.55 -11.09 -14.54
N SER A 101 13.18 -12.22 -13.95
CA SER A 101 11.82 -12.45 -13.43
C SER A 101 11.47 -11.51 -12.27
N PHE A 102 12.45 -11.14 -11.46
CA PHE A 102 12.30 -10.16 -10.40
C PHE A 102 12.14 -8.75 -10.98
N GLU A 103 12.99 -8.38 -11.93
CA GLU A 103 12.96 -7.06 -12.57
C GLU A 103 11.63 -6.81 -13.30
N ASP A 104 11.12 -7.82 -14.01
CA ASP A 104 9.85 -7.74 -14.75
C ASP A 104 8.62 -7.55 -13.83
N ARG A 105 8.73 -7.92 -12.56
CA ARG A 105 7.60 -7.93 -11.60
C ARG A 105 7.69 -6.86 -10.53
N THR A 106 8.79 -6.12 -10.49
CA THR A 106 9.02 -5.12 -9.45
C THR A 106 9.29 -3.75 -10.04
N HIS A 107 8.72 -2.73 -9.43
CA HIS A 107 9.10 -1.35 -9.65
C HIS A 107 9.62 -0.79 -8.34
N GLN A 108 10.92 -0.55 -8.26
CA GLN A 108 11.57 -0.07 -7.06
C GLN A 108 11.66 1.45 -7.07
N ILE A 109 11.27 2.06 -5.96
CA ILE A 109 11.41 3.49 -5.71
C ILE A 109 12.28 3.64 -4.48
N GLU A 110 13.44 4.25 -4.64
CA GLU A 110 14.33 4.59 -3.54
C GLU A 110 14.10 6.03 -3.12
N PHE A 111 13.88 6.23 -1.83
CA PHE A 111 13.80 7.57 -1.25
C PHE A 111 15.19 8.05 -0.86
N SER A 112 15.46 9.31 -1.16
CA SER A 112 16.69 9.98 -0.74
C SER A 112 16.79 10.03 0.80
N ASP A 113 18.01 10.00 1.32
CA ASP A 113 18.36 10.24 2.71
C ASP A 113 18.48 11.73 3.07
N TYR A 114 17.92 12.60 2.22
CA TYR A 114 17.91 14.05 2.42
C TYR A 114 17.28 14.45 3.76
N TYR A 115 16.20 13.80 4.14
CA TYR A 115 15.61 13.98 5.46
C TYR A 115 16.13 12.94 6.43
N GLY A 116 16.42 13.40 7.66
CA GLY A 116 16.94 12.57 8.73
C GLY A 116 16.62 13.15 10.10
N PRO A 117 17.24 12.62 11.18
CA PRO A 117 17.00 13.10 12.53
C PRO A 117 17.30 14.59 12.75
N ASP A 118 18.30 15.12 12.04
CA ASP A 118 18.78 16.49 12.20
C ASP A 118 18.13 17.47 11.20
N HIS A 119 17.41 16.96 10.20
CA HIS A 119 16.72 17.75 9.18
C HIS A 119 15.46 17.02 8.72
N THR A 120 14.33 17.46 9.16
CA THR A 120 13.04 16.85 8.87
C THR A 120 12.23 17.69 7.88
N PRO A 121 11.24 17.12 7.18
CA PRO A 121 10.30 17.89 6.38
C PRO A 121 9.63 19.02 7.18
N LYS A 122 9.37 18.80 8.48
CA LYS A 122 8.79 19.82 9.34
C LYS A 122 9.73 21.00 9.55
N ASP A 123 11.04 20.76 9.65
CA ASP A 123 12.03 21.83 9.81
C ASP A 123 12.12 22.68 8.56
N GLU A 124 12.02 22.06 7.38
CA GLU A 124 12.08 22.75 6.08
C GLU A 124 10.79 23.51 5.77
N PHE A 125 9.62 22.87 5.96
CA PHE A 125 8.33 23.44 5.58
C PHE A 125 7.62 24.20 6.72
N GLY A 126 8.17 24.17 7.95
CA GLY A 126 7.58 24.80 9.13
C GLY A 126 6.32 24.12 9.67
N ARG A 127 5.89 23.01 9.06
CA ARG A 127 4.69 22.23 9.41
C ARG A 127 4.78 20.78 8.92
N ARG A 128 3.91 19.94 9.41
CA ARG A 128 3.85 18.55 8.96
C ARG A 128 3.16 18.47 7.61
N LEU A 129 3.76 17.73 6.70
CA LEU A 129 3.13 17.44 5.41
C LEU A 129 1.90 16.55 5.64
N PHE A 130 0.86 16.79 4.87
CA PHE A 130 -0.44 16.10 4.89
C PHE A 130 -1.27 16.36 6.15
N ASP A 131 -0.69 16.27 7.36
CA ASP A 131 -1.43 16.41 8.61
C ASP A 131 -1.92 17.85 8.87
N ASP A 132 -1.08 18.84 8.52
CA ASP A 132 -1.35 20.25 8.78
C ASP A 132 -1.85 21.00 7.51
N TRP A 133 -2.22 20.24 6.47
CA TRP A 133 -2.72 20.82 5.22
C TRP A 133 -4.18 21.21 5.30
N ASP A 134 -4.51 22.37 4.75
CA ASP A 134 -5.88 22.83 4.57
C ASP A 134 -6.53 22.23 3.29
N GLU A 135 -7.80 22.57 3.07
CA GLU A 135 -8.56 22.08 1.91
C GLU A 135 -7.98 22.54 0.58
N GLU A 136 -7.41 23.75 0.53
CA GLU A 136 -6.84 24.30 -0.70
C GLU A 136 -5.55 23.57 -1.09
N GLU A 137 -4.74 23.20 -0.12
CA GLU A 137 -3.53 22.42 -0.33
C GLU A 137 -3.83 20.99 -0.77
N TRP A 138 -4.81 20.36 -0.16
CA TRP A 138 -5.28 19.07 -0.60
C TRP A 138 -5.80 19.11 -2.04
N ALA A 139 -6.57 20.16 -2.41
CA ALA A 139 -7.05 20.33 -3.77
C ALA A 139 -5.91 20.52 -4.78
N ARG A 140 -4.85 21.25 -4.41
CA ARG A 140 -3.65 21.41 -5.25
C ARG A 140 -2.93 20.08 -5.46
N PHE A 141 -2.76 19.32 -4.40
CA PHE A 141 -2.15 18.00 -4.46
C PHE A 141 -2.93 17.04 -5.35
N ASP A 142 -4.24 16.96 -5.18
CA ASP A 142 -5.13 16.13 -5.99
C ASP A 142 -5.07 16.51 -7.47
N ASN A 143 -4.97 17.80 -7.78
CA ASN A 143 -4.82 18.28 -9.16
C ASN A 143 -3.51 17.81 -9.79
N VAL A 144 -2.40 17.86 -9.06
CA VAL A 144 -1.10 17.39 -9.55
C VAL A 144 -1.15 15.90 -9.85
N ILE A 145 -1.65 15.09 -8.90
CA ILE A 145 -1.74 13.63 -9.06
C ILE A 145 -2.70 13.24 -10.20
N SER A 146 -3.77 14.00 -10.41
CA SER A 146 -4.77 13.68 -11.44
C SER A 146 -4.33 14.08 -12.86
N THR A 147 -3.28 14.88 -12.99
CA THR A 147 -2.81 15.43 -14.30
C THR A 147 -1.60 14.64 -14.84
N THR A 148 -1.04 13.73 -14.04
CA THR A 148 0.10 12.89 -14.39
C THR A 148 -0.36 11.51 -14.88
#